data_cbd7948fa09893e7f3e26b0d642af1e9
#
_entry.id   cbd7948fa09893e7f3e26b0d642af1e9
#
_cell.length_a   1.000
_cell.length_b   1.000
_cell.length_c   1.000
_cell.angle_alpha   90.00
_cell.angle_beta   90.00
_cell.angle_gamma   90.00
#
_symmetry.space_group_name_H-M   'P 1'
#
loop_
_entity.id
_entity.type
_entity.pdbx_description
1 polymer ?
#
loop_
_entity_poly.entity_id
_entity_poly.type
_entity_poly.pdbx_seq_one_letter_code
_entity_poly.pdbx_strand_id
1 'polypeptide(L)'
;MYEVLMFDGGVYRINELYELVEDIGGFVIQKTQLQVAITVTIAIPSEDRPIIESKTKELGGKLVEVPLAGTEIAVVAPTLGRHHMPHPVCDIAEHLRRYGAITVVMGLARGKGRETAQITADEMAFIEEYDAAIFVLGNFADCIMKEKVRLFEDIEVPVIVVCGPNISSLPNCEAVVCGVGRKAERMRHADEIAKLEETALAVEAAIFKRRNIIDEDPLCVHPAEVKQRVDELESVRQSLRPSPVVLHLDGLRVKVPYDQCKDMLRDIDIFGRKLGDLTTIAPSRLGGSTMIRILTTAQLQTRDNAQSSS
;
A
#
# COMPACT_ATOMS: atom_id res chain seq x y z
N MET A 1 5.72 -8.83 -17.17
CA MET A 1 5.73 -8.16 -15.84
C MET A 1 5.27 -6.72 -16.04
N TYR A 2 4.46 -6.18 -15.11
CA TYR A 2 4.07 -4.76 -15.16
C TYR A 2 5.09 -3.92 -14.37
N GLU A 3 5.42 -2.77 -14.95
CA GLU A 3 6.23 -1.73 -14.32
C GLU A 3 5.33 -0.54 -13.97
N VAL A 4 5.55 0.06 -12.80
CA VAL A 4 4.73 1.19 -12.34
C VAL A 4 5.55 2.47 -12.38
N LEU A 5 5.06 3.42 -13.17
CA LEU A 5 5.70 4.69 -13.46
C LEU A 5 4.75 5.85 -13.17
N MET A 6 5.30 7.01 -12.87
CA MET A 6 4.55 8.23 -12.67
C MET A 6 4.96 9.29 -13.69
N PHE A 7 3.99 9.70 -14.49
CA PHE A 7 4.10 10.89 -15.34
C PHE A 7 3.82 12.14 -14.51
N ASP A 8 4.69 13.11 -14.61
CA ASP A 8 4.51 14.45 -14.03
C ASP A 8 4.67 15.50 -15.15
N GLY A 9 3.61 16.26 -15.43
CA GLY A 9 3.60 17.20 -16.54
C GLY A 9 2.38 18.09 -16.59
N GLY A 10 2.17 18.67 -17.77
CA GLY A 10 1.00 19.51 -18.04
C GLY A 10 -0.25 18.72 -18.40
N VAL A 11 -1.42 19.32 -18.19
CA VAL A 11 -2.73 18.73 -18.60
C VAL A 11 -2.96 18.71 -20.10
N TYR A 12 -2.18 19.49 -20.86
CA TYR A 12 -2.36 19.62 -22.30
C TYR A 12 -2.02 18.29 -23.01
N ARG A 13 -2.92 17.82 -23.85
CA ARG A 13 -2.81 16.54 -24.59
C ARG A 13 -2.64 15.29 -23.71
N ILE A 14 -2.94 15.34 -22.42
CA ILE A 14 -2.77 14.19 -21.51
C ILE A 14 -3.60 12.96 -21.94
N ASN A 15 -4.71 13.16 -22.62
CA ASN A 15 -5.55 12.08 -23.15
C ASN A 15 -4.78 11.15 -24.11
N GLU A 16 -3.79 11.68 -24.85
CA GLU A 16 -2.94 10.87 -25.70
C GLU A 16 -2.05 9.88 -24.91
N LEU A 17 -1.70 10.24 -23.66
CA LEU A 17 -1.02 9.30 -22.76
C LEU A 17 -1.99 8.22 -22.29
N TYR A 18 -3.23 8.57 -21.96
CA TYR A 18 -4.23 7.58 -21.54
C TYR A 18 -4.54 6.58 -22.64
N GLU A 19 -4.82 7.06 -23.86
CA GLU A 19 -5.06 6.22 -25.05
C GLU A 19 -3.87 5.28 -25.28
N LEU A 20 -2.64 5.81 -25.25
CA LEU A 20 -1.44 4.99 -25.44
C LEU A 20 -1.29 3.92 -24.36
N VAL A 21 -1.54 4.27 -23.08
CA VAL A 21 -1.47 3.30 -21.96
C VAL A 21 -2.49 2.17 -22.16
N GLU A 22 -3.72 2.50 -22.59
CA GLU A 22 -4.75 1.50 -22.87
C GLU A 22 -4.38 0.64 -24.08
N ASP A 23 -3.86 1.23 -25.16
CA ASP A 23 -3.46 0.54 -26.39
C ASP A 23 -2.37 -0.53 -26.17
N ILE A 24 -1.46 -0.28 -25.23
CA ILE A 24 -0.39 -1.24 -24.87
C ILE A 24 -0.81 -2.22 -23.75
N GLY A 25 -2.11 -2.21 -23.36
CA GLY A 25 -2.62 -3.07 -22.29
C GLY A 25 -2.17 -2.67 -20.89
N GLY A 26 -1.82 -1.40 -20.69
CA GLY A 26 -1.50 -0.81 -19.40
C GLY A 26 -2.74 -0.30 -18.65
N PHE A 27 -2.52 0.20 -17.45
CA PHE A 27 -3.57 0.73 -16.57
C PHE A 27 -3.19 2.09 -16.00
N VAL A 28 -4.19 2.99 -15.92
CA VAL A 28 -4.07 4.22 -15.13
C VAL A 28 -4.44 3.91 -13.67
N ILE A 29 -3.44 3.87 -12.80
CA ILE A 29 -3.61 3.54 -11.37
C ILE A 29 -4.20 4.73 -10.61
N GLN A 30 -3.64 5.90 -10.82
CA GLN A 30 -4.03 7.12 -10.10
C GLN A 30 -3.78 8.35 -10.97
N LYS A 31 -4.63 9.34 -10.83
CA LYS A 31 -4.43 10.67 -11.42
C LYS A 31 -4.72 11.75 -10.40
N THR A 32 -3.86 12.76 -10.35
CA THR A 32 -4.02 13.94 -9.52
C THR A 32 -3.78 15.17 -10.38
N GLN A 33 -4.78 16.03 -10.49
CA GLN A 33 -4.71 17.25 -11.30
C GLN A 33 -4.78 18.49 -10.39
N LEU A 34 -3.84 19.40 -10.59
CA LEU A 34 -3.76 20.69 -9.92
C LEU A 34 -3.71 21.77 -10.99
N GLN A 35 -4.86 22.40 -11.27
CA GLN A 35 -4.98 23.45 -12.29
C GLN A 35 -4.38 23.06 -13.65
N VAL A 36 -3.13 23.44 -13.92
CA VAL A 36 -2.41 23.20 -15.17
C VAL A 36 -1.42 22.05 -15.12
N ALA A 37 -1.15 21.49 -13.95
CA ALA A 37 -0.26 20.36 -13.74
C ALA A 37 -1.05 19.07 -13.47
N ILE A 38 -0.53 17.95 -13.95
CA ILE A 38 -1.12 16.64 -13.71
C ILE A 38 -0.02 15.62 -13.39
N THR A 39 -0.31 14.79 -12.41
CA THR A 39 0.49 13.61 -12.07
C THR A 39 -0.36 12.37 -12.34
N VAL A 40 0.16 11.45 -13.15
CA VAL A 40 -0.54 10.21 -13.54
C VAL A 40 0.37 9.03 -13.22
N THR A 41 -0.10 8.14 -12.35
CA THR A 41 0.56 6.87 -12.10
C THR A 41 -0.03 5.81 -13.02
N ILE A 42 0.83 5.12 -13.75
CA ILE A 42 0.47 4.11 -14.74
C ILE A 42 1.19 2.80 -14.44
N ALA A 43 0.52 1.68 -14.72
CA ALA A 43 1.13 0.36 -14.77
C ALA A 43 1.19 -0.07 -16.23
N ILE A 44 2.34 -0.44 -16.75
CA ILE A 44 2.56 -0.80 -18.14
C ILE A 44 3.38 -2.08 -18.25
N PRO A 45 3.26 -2.86 -19.34
CA PRO A 45 4.22 -3.91 -19.64
C PRO A 45 5.63 -3.35 -19.71
N SER A 46 6.60 -4.02 -19.08
CA SER A 46 7.99 -3.50 -18.99
C SER A 46 8.65 -3.33 -20.36
N GLU A 47 8.26 -4.13 -21.35
CA GLU A 47 8.73 -4.03 -22.74
C GLU A 47 8.30 -2.74 -23.44
N ASP A 48 7.19 -2.12 -23.01
CA ASP A 48 6.63 -0.91 -23.63
C ASP A 48 7.11 0.39 -23.00
N ARG A 49 7.99 0.30 -21.96
CA ARG A 49 8.59 1.49 -21.33
C ARG A 49 9.20 2.49 -22.32
N PRO A 50 9.97 2.09 -23.38
CA PRO A 50 10.53 3.04 -24.32
C PRO A 50 9.49 3.87 -25.07
N ILE A 51 8.31 3.31 -25.35
CA ILE A 51 7.20 3.99 -26.01
C ILE A 51 6.64 5.08 -25.10
N ILE A 52 6.43 4.75 -23.83
CA ILE A 52 5.95 5.70 -22.82
C ILE A 52 6.96 6.81 -22.54
N GLU A 53 8.27 6.50 -22.48
CA GLU A 53 9.32 7.51 -22.35
C GLU A 53 9.34 8.49 -23.51
N SER A 54 9.17 7.99 -24.75
CA SER A 54 9.08 8.83 -25.94
C SER A 54 7.87 9.76 -25.88
N LYS A 55 6.70 9.22 -25.53
CA LYS A 55 5.45 9.98 -25.41
C LYS A 55 5.53 11.03 -24.30
N THR A 56 6.12 10.65 -23.17
CA THR A 56 6.36 11.57 -22.04
C THR A 56 7.19 12.80 -22.46
N LYS A 57 8.26 12.57 -23.22
CA LYS A 57 9.11 13.67 -23.77
C LYS A 57 8.32 14.54 -24.75
N GLU A 58 7.50 13.95 -25.63
CA GLU A 58 6.65 14.68 -26.57
C GLU A 58 5.66 15.60 -25.83
N LEU A 59 5.09 15.13 -24.72
CA LEU A 59 4.16 15.89 -23.88
C LEU A 59 4.87 16.92 -22.96
N GLY A 60 6.21 16.97 -22.98
CA GLY A 60 6.99 17.87 -22.14
C GLY A 60 6.96 17.54 -20.65
N GLY A 61 6.61 16.28 -20.31
CA GLY A 61 6.58 15.79 -18.94
C GLY A 61 7.87 15.07 -18.52
N LYS A 62 7.84 14.57 -17.29
CA LYS A 62 8.88 13.71 -16.71
C LYS A 62 8.28 12.36 -16.32
N LEU A 63 9.06 11.31 -16.48
CA LEU A 63 8.72 9.97 -16.01
C LEU A 63 9.58 9.63 -14.79
N VAL A 64 8.93 9.19 -13.72
CA VAL A 64 9.59 8.86 -12.44
C VAL A 64 9.19 7.45 -12.06
N GLU A 65 10.15 6.68 -11.59
CA GLU A 65 9.88 5.36 -11.01
C GLU A 65 9.22 5.53 -9.63
N VAL A 66 8.13 4.80 -9.42
CA VAL A 66 7.37 4.80 -8.17
C VAL A 66 7.13 3.36 -7.71
N PRO A 67 8.17 2.71 -7.19
CA PRO A 67 8.15 1.25 -6.95
C PRO A 67 7.10 0.81 -5.92
N LEU A 68 6.61 1.72 -5.09
CA LEU A 68 5.57 1.46 -4.10
C LEU A 68 4.17 1.85 -4.56
N ALA A 69 4.00 2.31 -5.80
CA ALA A 69 2.67 2.62 -6.29
C ALA A 69 1.78 1.36 -6.36
N GLY A 70 0.49 1.55 -6.09
CA GLY A 70 -0.47 0.45 -5.98
C GLY A 70 -0.36 -0.31 -4.65
N THR A 71 0.28 0.25 -3.64
CA THR A 71 0.33 -0.32 -2.28
C THR A 71 -0.24 0.62 -1.23
N GLU A 72 -0.81 0.05 -0.18
CA GLU A 72 -1.19 0.77 1.04
C GLU A 72 -0.35 0.26 2.21
N ILE A 73 0.37 1.16 2.91
CA ILE A 73 1.35 0.81 3.93
C ILE A 73 0.96 1.41 5.27
N ALA A 74 0.95 0.58 6.31
CA ALA A 74 0.74 1.01 7.69
C ALA A 74 2.04 1.53 8.30
N VAL A 75 2.04 2.77 8.82
CA VAL A 75 3.14 3.31 9.62
C VAL A 75 2.69 3.36 11.08
N VAL A 76 3.21 2.43 11.88
CA VAL A 76 2.71 2.11 13.21
C VAL A 76 3.64 2.67 14.29
N ALA A 77 3.11 3.47 15.20
CA ALA A 77 3.78 3.86 16.42
C ALA A 77 3.22 3.08 17.61
N PRO A 78 4.05 2.58 18.55
CA PRO A 78 3.59 1.85 19.74
C PRO A 78 2.61 2.64 20.60
N THR A 79 2.70 3.96 20.55
CA THR A 79 1.76 4.91 21.16
C THR A 79 1.99 6.30 20.59
N LEU A 80 0.95 7.08 20.46
CA LEU A 80 1.02 8.52 20.14
C LEU A 80 1.28 9.39 21.40
N GLY A 81 1.58 8.78 22.54
CA GLY A 81 1.86 9.49 23.81
C GLY A 81 3.23 10.19 23.81
N ARG A 82 3.37 11.23 24.62
CA ARG A 82 4.52 12.17 24.69
C ARG A 82 5.92 11.52 24.75
N HIS A 83 6.04 10.31 25.31
CA HIS A 83 7.33 9.66 25.53
C HIS A 83 7.76 8.71 24.40
N HIS A 84 6.87 8.38 23.47
CA HIS A 84 7.10 7.36 22.47
C HIS A 84 6.72 7.78 21.05
N MET A 85 6.29 9.03 20.85
CA MET A 85 6.08 9.55 19.51
C MET A 85 7.44 9.81 18.86
N PRO A 86 7.86 8.96 17.96
CA PRO A 86 9.01 9.28 17.14
C PRO A 86 8.57 10.38 16.17
N HIS A 87 9.24 11.50 16.19
CA HIS A 87 9.10 12.54 15.18
C HIS A 87 9.14 12.02 13.73
N PRO A 88 9.92 10.92 13.44
CA PRO A 88 10.03 10.41 12.07
C PRO A 88 8.79 9.69 11.53
N VAL A 89 7.74 9.43 12.30
CA VAL A 89 6.56 8.70 11.80
C VAL A 89 5.90 9.41 10.60
N CYS A 90 5.66 10.72 10.74
CA CYS A 90 5.08 11.52 9.66
C CYS A 90 6.05 11.68 8.49
N ASP A 91 7.35 11.83 8.78
CA ASP A 91 8.37 12.01 7.75
C ASP A 91 8.57 10.72 6.95
N ILE A 92 8.55 9.54 7.60
CA ILE A 92 8.56 8.24 6.93
C ILE A 92 7.32 8.09 6.05
N ALA A 93 6.13 8.35 6.60
CA ALA A 93 4.89 8.24 5.84
C ALA A 93 4.89 9.14 4.61
N GLU A 94 5.33 10.38 4.75
CA GLU A 94 5.42 11.33 3.63
C GLU A 94 6.49 10.94 2.61
N HIS A 95 7.62 10.44 3.08
CA HIS A 95 8.69 9.98 2.19
C HIS A 95 8.23 8.81 1.31
N LEU A 96 7.56 7.81 1.89
CA LEU A 96 7.01 6.67 1.15
C LEU A 96 5.93 7.07 0.13
N ARG A 97 5.16 8.14 0.40
CA ARG A 97 4.22 8.69 -0.59
C ARG A 97 4.92 9.20 -1.84
N ARG A 98 6.13 9.73 -1.73
CA ARG A 98 6.95 10.14 -2.88
C ARG A 98 7.41 8.96 -3.72
N TYR A 99 7.48 7.75 -3.12
CA TYR A 99 7.72 6.48 -3.81
C TYR A 99 6.43 5.84 -4.34
N GLY A 100 5.29 6.53 -4.22
CA GLY A 100 4.01 6.12 -4.77
C GLY A 100 3.08 5.37 -3.82
N ALA A 101 3.50 5.03 -2.61
CA ALA A 101 2.65 4.36 -1.62
C ALA A 101 1.52 5.25 -1.13
N ILE A 102 0.39 4.66 -0.80
CA ILE A 102 -0.59 5.26 0.10
C ILE A 102 -0.22 4.84 1.52
N THR A 103 -0.08 5.81 2.43
CA THR A 103 0.34 5.52 3.80
C THR A 103 -0.72 5.92 4.82
N VAL A 104 -0.91 5.07 5.82
CA VAL A 104 -1.77 5.32 6.97
C VAL A 104 -0.94 5.30 8.23
N VAL A 105 -0.96 6.41 8.97
CA VAL A 105 -0.27 6.53 10.26
C VAL A 105 -1.24 6.13 11.36
N MET A 106 -0.82 5.19 12.20
CA MET A 106 -1.61 4.73 13.34
C MET A 106 -0.77 4.65 14.61
N GLY A 107 -1.43 4.89 15.74
CA GLY A 107 -0.89 4.62 17.06
C GLY A 107 -1.65 3.49 17.72
N LEU A 108 -0.92 2.54 18.32
CA LEU A 108 -1.53 1.46 19.06
C LEU A 108 -2.15 1.96 20.38
N ALA A 109 -3.16 1.28 20.85
CA ALA A 109 -3.78 1.57 22.13
C ALA A 109 -2.77 1.42 23.26
N ARG A 110 -2.81 2.31 24.22
CA ARG A 110 -1.93 2.27 25.38
C ARG A 110 -2.34 1.13 26.30
N GLY A 111 -1.41 0.23 26.61
CA GLY A 111 -1.59 -0.79 27.64
C GLY A 111 -1.90 -0.22 29.02
N LYS A 112 -2.54 -1.02 29.86
CA LYS A 112 -2.81 -0.66 31.26
C LYS A 112 -1.55 -0.79 32.12
N GLY A 113 -1.34 0.15 33.01
CA GLY A 113 -0.22 0.14 33.97
C GLY A 113 1.11 0.64 33.40
N ARG A 114 2.22 0.04 33.85
CA ARG A 114 3.59 0.37 33.43
C ARG A 114 4.00 -0.35 32.13
N GLU A 115 3.29 -1.37 31.74
CA GLU A 115 3.49 -2.08 30.49
C GLU A 115 2.99 -1.22 29.34
N THR A 116 3.91 -0.78 28.52
CA THR A 116 3.66 0.32 27.58
C THR A 116 3.41 -0.12 26.14
N ALA A 117 3.68 -1.38 25.82
CA ALA A 117 3.58 -1.90 24.49
C ALA A 117 2.58 -3.07 24.43
N GLN A 118 1.39 -2.82 23.95
CA GLN A 118 0.35 -3.83 23.72
C GLN A 118 -0.27 -3.63 22.34
N ILE A 119 -0.65 -4.73 21.75
CA ILE A 119 -1.46 -4.77 20.52
C ILE A 119 -2.71 -5.61 20.81
N THR A 120 -3.85 -5.16 20.34
CA THR A 120 -5.10 -5.91 20.41
C THR A 120 -5.29 -6.75 19.17
N ALA A 121 -6.14 -7.79 19.23
CA ALA A 121 -6.49 -8.58 18.06
C ALA A 121 -7.13 -7.72 16.94
N ASP A 122 -7.90 -6.69 17.30
CA ASP A 122 -8.48 -5.77 16.32
C ASP A 122 -7.44 -4.88 15.66
N GLU A 123 -6.43 -4.39 16.41
CA GLU A 123 -5.32 -3.62 15.84
C GLU A 123 -4.43 -4.49 14.93
N MET A 124 -4.18 -5.74 15.32
CA MET A 124 -3.45 -6.71 14.51
C MET A 124 -4.20 -6.98 13.20
N ALA A 125 -5.47 -7.36 13.27
CA ALA A 125 -6.31 -7.60 12.10
C ALA A 125 -6.46 -6.33 11.21
N PHE A 126 -6.38 -5.14 11.79
CA PHE A 126 -6.36 -3.90 11.03
C PHE A 126 -5.03 -3.71 10.27
N ILE A 127 -3.90 -4.01 10.91
CA ILE A 127 -2.58 -3.92 10.28
C ILE A 127 -2.46 -4.94 9.14
N GLU A 128 -3.03 -6.12 9.29
CA GLU A 128 -3.01 -7.18 8.28
C GLU A 128 -3.85 -6.89 7.02
N GLU A 129 -4.66 -5.84 7.05
CA GLU A 129 -5.30 -5.35 5.82
C GLU A 129 -4.35 -4.62 4.87
N TYR A 130 -3.14 -4.23 5.30
CA TYR A 130 -2.17 -3.48 4.52
C TYR A 130 -1.18 -4.37 3.78
N ASP A 131 -0.47 -3.81 2.79
CA ASP A 131 0.53 -4.54 2.01
C ASP A 131 1.84 -4.74 2.76
N ALA A 132 2.15 -3.83 3.68
CA ALA A 132 3.26 -3.93 4.62
C ALA A 132 3.01 -3.04 5.85
N ALA A 133 3.74 -3.30 6.94
CA ALA A 133 3.70 -2.52 8.15
C ALA A 133 5.09 -2.04 8.58
N ILE A 134 5.20 -0.78 8.96
CA ILE A 134 6.44 -0.19 9.48
C ILE A 134 6.24 0.14 10.95
N PHE A 135 6.93 -0.56 11.83
CA PHE A 135 6.91 -0.26 13.27
C PHE A 135 8.02 0.72 13.61
N VAL A 136 7.64 1.95 13.95
CA VAL A 136 8.57 3.01 14.32
C VAL A 136 8.76 3.00 15.83
N LEU A 137 9.88 2.43 16.30
CA LEU A 137 10.19 2.20 17.69
C LEU A 137 11.13 3.28 18.24
N GLY A 138 11.24 3.34 19.57
CA GLY A 138 12.09 4.34 20.24
C GLY A 138 13.57 3.96 20.34
N ASN A 139 14.29 4.58 21.32
CA ASN A 139 15.76 4.54 21.40
C ASN A 139 16.33 3.52 22.40
N PHE A 140 15.49 2.72 23.07
CA PHE A 140 15.94 1.80 24.12
C PHE A 140 15.96 0.35 23.61
N ALA A 141 17.17 -0.18 23.36
CA ALA A 141 17.36 -1.53 22.82
C ALA A 141 16.67 -2.60 23.67
N ASP A 142 16.89 -2.59 24.98
CA ASP A 142 16.28 -3.55 25.90
C ASP A 142 14.74 -3.53 25.86
N CYS A 143 14.15 -2.34 25.79
CA CYS A 143 12.70 -2.20 25.65
C CYS A 143 12.19 -2.74 24.31
N ILE A 144 12.94 -2.54 23.22
CA ILE A 144 12.57 -3.08 21.92
C ILE A 144 12.63 -4.59 21.94
N MET A 145 13.75 -5.16 22.39
CA MET A 145 14.01 -6.60 22.35
C MET A 145 13.11 -7.41 23.30
N LYS A 146 12.78 -6.85 24.47
CA LYS A 146 12.03 -7.57 25.51
C LYS A 146 10.52 -7.32 25.46
N GLU A 147 10.11 -6.11 25.07
CA GLU A 147 8.72 -5.69 25.22
C GLU A 147 8.02 -5.39 23.89
N LYS A 148 8.76 -4.86 22.90
CA LYS A 148 8.10 -4.38 21.68
C LYS A 148 8.06 -5.39 20.56
N VAL A 149 8.86 -6.45 20.60
CA VAL A 149 8.81 -7.56 19.64
C VAL A 149 7.40 -8.14 19.55
N ARG A 150 6.72 -8.33 20.67
CA ARG A 150 5.35 -8.84 20.76
C ARG A 150 4.31 -7.99 20.01
N LEU A 151 4.65 -6.77 19.58
CA LEU A 151 3.74 -5.93 18.80
C LEU A 151 3.61 -6.38 17.35
N PHE A 152 4.56 -7.19 16.86
CA PHE A 152 4.63 -7.57 15.46
C PHE A 152 5.06 -9.03 15.22
N GLU A 153 5.35 -9.80 16.28
CA GLU A 153 5.80 -11.19 16.13
C GLU A 153 4.77 -12.11 15.46
N ASP A 154 3.48 -11.79 15.59
CA ASP A 154 2.36 -12.55 15.02
C ASP A 154 1.73 -11.88 13.78
N ILE A 155 2.30 -10.77 13.27
CA ILE A 155 1.81 -10.08 12.08
C ILE A 155 2.20 -10.85 10.82
N GLU A 156 1.23 -11.14 9.95
CA GLU A 156 1.46 -11.93 8.73
C GLU A 156 1.97 -11.12 7.54
N VAL A 157 1.66 -9.80 7.48
CA VAL A 157 2.18 -8.93 6.41
C VAL A 157 3.66 -8.60 6.65
N PRO A 158 4.43 -8.28 5.61
CA PRO A 158 5.82 -7.87 5.75
C PRO A 158 6.00 -6.75 6.78
N VAL A 159 6.85 -6.96 7.77
CA VAL A 159 7.16 -6.00 8.82
C VAL A 159 8.54 -5.41 8.63
N ILE A 160 8.63 -4.09 8.65
CA ILE A 160 9.88 -3.35 8.71
C ILE A 160 9.93 -2.64 10.07
N VAL A 161 11.06 -2.74 10.79
CA VAL A 161 11.25 -2.06 12.05
C VAL A 161 12.21 -0.90 11.87
N VAL A 162 11.80 0.28 12.33
CA VAL A 162 12.63 1.50 12.35
C VAL A 162 12.88 1.90 13.79
N CYS A 163 14.15 2.00 14.20
CA CYS A 163 14.50 2.27 15.59
C CYS A 163 15.80 3.08 15.75
N GLY A 164 16.03 3.57 16.98
CA GLY A 164 17.22 4.34 17.33
C GLY A 164 18.48 3.50 17.57
N PRO A 165 18.42 2.43 18.40
CA PRO A 165 19.59 1.63 18.72
C PRO A 165 20.01 0.74 17.55
N ASN A 166 21.30 0.37 17.54
CA ASN A 166 21.80 -0.60 16.57
C ASN A 166 21.39 -2.01 16.99
N ILE A 167 20.46 -2.60 16.25
CA ILE A 167 19.94 -3.96 16.46
C ILE A 167 20.14 -4.71 15.15
N SER A 168 20.85 -5.85 15.21
CA SER A 168 21.21 -6.61 14.02
C SER A 168 20.04 -7.37 13.39
N SER A 169 19.11 -7.88 14.23
CA SER A 169 17.93 -8.62 13.77
C SER A 169 16.85 -8.65 14.84
N LEU A 170 15.62 -8.79 14.40
CA LEU A 170 14.45 -9.01 15.26
C LEU A 170 13.62 -10.16 14.65
N PRO A 171 12.87 -10.90 15.47
CA PRO A 171 11.99 -11.95 14.96
C PRO A 171 10.88 -11.34 14.11
N ASN A 172 10.40 -12.11 13.14
CA ASN A 172 9.28 -11.77 12.26
C ASN A 172 9.36 -10.36 11.65
N CYS A 173 10.56 -9.92 11.24
CA CYS A 173 10.69 -8.70 10.46
C CYS A 173 11.62 -8.89 9.26
N GLU A 174 11.26 -8.26 8.15
CA GLU A 174 12.01 -8.32 6.88
C GLU A 174 13.29 -7.48 6.94
N ALA A 175 13.24 -6.36 7.68
CA ALA A 175 14.38 -5.48 7.83
C ALA A 175 14.31 -4.65 9.12
N VAL A 176 15.48 -4.27 9.64
CA VAL A 176 15.63 -3.34 10.76
C VAL A 176 16.47 -2.15 10.31
N VAL A 177 15.87 -0.96 10.28
CA VAL A 177 16.54 0.30 9.99
C VAL A 177 16.90 0.99 11.29
N CYS A 178 18.18 1.06 11.58
CA CYS A 178 18.72 1.59 12.83
C CYS A 178 19.16 3.05 12.71
N GLY A 179 19.31 3.72 13.86
CA GLY A 179 19.82 5.09 13.91
C GLY A 179 18.77 6.17 13.69
N VAL A 180 17.50 5.80 13.68
CA VAL A 180 16.35 6.73 13.55
C VAL A 180 15.76 7.00 14.92
N GLY A 181 15.64 8.27 15.31
CA GLY A 181 15.02 8.64 16.56
C GLY A 181 15.72 9.80 17.28
N ARG A 182 15.31 10.10 18.52
CA ARG A 182 15.95 11.14 19.32
C ARG A 182 17.37 10.71 19.72
N LYS A 183 18.37 11.39 19.19
CA LYS A 183 19.74 11.37 19.70
C LYS A 183 19.91 12.52 20.69
N ALA A 184 20.93 12.43 21.56
CA ALA A 184 21.32 13.53 22.42
C ALA A 184 21.70 14.79 21.61
N GLU A 185 22.27 14.55 20.42
CA GLU A 185 22.54 15.58 19.42
C GLU A 185 21.51 15.48 18.28
N ARG A 186 21.09 16.62 17.75
CA ARG A 186 20.20 16.68 16.59
C ARG A 186 20.90 16.06 15.37
N MET A 187 20.23 15.13 14.68
CA MET A 187 20.76 14.60 13.44
C MET A 187 20.95 15.73 12.41
N ARG A 188 21.93 15.59 11.56
CA ARG A 188 22.08 16.46 10.39
C ARG A 188 20.96 16.10 9.40
N HIS A 189 20.46 17.10 8.68
CA HIS A 189 19.40 16.90 7.70
C HIS A 189 19.74 15.84 6.64
N ALA A 190 20.99 15.78 6.19
CA ALA A 190 21.46 14.76 5.25
C ALA A 190 21.40 13.34 5.84
N ASP A 191 21.67 13.17 7.14
CA ASP A 191 21.59 11.86 7.81
C ASP A 191 20.13 11.42 7.99
N GLU A 192 19.22 12.37 8.21
CA GLU A 192 17.78 12.10 8.29
C GLU A 192 17.25 11.62 6.94
N ILE A 193 17.60 12.30 5.84
CA ILE A 193 17.21 11.90 4.49
C ILE A 193 17.77 10.51 4.16
N ALA A 194 19.06 10.24 4.45
CA ALA A 194 19.65 8.93 4.20
C ALA A 194 18.92 7.79 4.93
N LYS A 195 18.40 8.06 6.14
CA LYS A 195 17.60 7.06 6.89
C LYS A 195 16.19 6.90 6.34
N LEU A 196 15.58 7.92 5.81
CA LEU A 196 14.30 7.82 5.10
C LEU A 196 14.46 7.01 3.81
N GLU A 197 15.54 7.24 3.04
CA GLU A 197 15.89 6.44 1.86
C GLU A 197 16.13 4.98 2.21
N GLU A 198 16.92 4.68 3.25
CA GLU A 198 17.15 3.31 3.74
C GLU A 198 15.83 2.63 4.11
N THR A 199 14.91 3.36 4.73
CA THR A 199 13.58 2.85 5.08
C THR A 199 12.76 2.56 3.82
N ALA A 200 12.75 3.45 2.84
CA ALA A 200 12.03 3.26 1.59
C ALA A 200 12.55 2.04 0.81
N LEU A 201 13.88 1.88 0.71
CA LEU A 201 14.51 0.72 0.07
C LEU A 201 14.17 -0.59 0.78
N ALA A 202 14.13 -0.59 2.11
CA ALA A 202 13.73 -1.78 2.88
C ALA A 202 12.27 -2.17 2.62
N VAL A 203 11.37 -1.19 2.52
CA VAL A 203 9.96 -1.42 2.17
C VAL A 203 9.83 -1.92 0.73
N GLU A 204 10.55 -1.30 -0.21
CA GLU A 204 10.56 -1.72 -1.61
C GLU A 204 11.00 -3.19 -1.76
N ALA A 205 12.07 -3.58 -1.07
CA ALA A 205 12.54 -4.96 -1.09
C ALA A 205 11.50 -5.95 -0.53
N ALA A 206 10.78 -5.59 0.53
CA ALA A 206 9.73 -6.41 1.11
C ALA A 206 8.51 -6.52 0.17
N ILE A 207 8.08 -5.41 -0.44
CA ILE A 207 7.01 -5.39 -1.44
C ILE A 207 7.39 -6.20 -2.67
N PHE A 208 8.64 -6.10 -3.14
CA PHE A 208 9.14 -6.90 -4.27
C PHE A 208 9.06 -8.40 -3.99
N LYS A 209 9.47 -8.85 -2.80
CA LYS A 209 9.30 -10.26 -2.40
C LYS A 209 7.84 -10.70 -2.44
N ARG A 210 6.93 -9.87 -1.94
CA ARG A 210 5.49 -10.18 -1.93
C ARG A 210 4.91 -10.25 -3.35
N ARG A 211 5.34 -9.37 -4.26
CA ARG A 211 4.98 -9.44 -5.68
C ARG A 211 5.43 -10.77 -6.31
N ASN A 212 6.66 -11.21 -6.02
CA ASN A 212 7.17 -12.48 -6.52
C ASN A 212 6.34 -13.68 -6.03
N ILE A 213 5.89 -13.67 -4.76
CA ILE A 213 4.99 -14.71 -4.23
C ILE A 213 3.65 -14.71 -4.97
N ILE A 214 3.09 -13.52 -5.27
CA ILE A 214 1.86 -13.40 -6.07
C ILE A 214 2.09 -13.89 -7.51
N ASP A 215 3.26 -13.66 -8.09
CA ASP A 215 3.60 -14.11 -9.44
C ASP A 215 3.73 -15.66 -9.54
N GLU A 216 4.02 -16.36 -8.44
CA GLU A 216 4.04 -17.84 -8.37
C GLU A 216 2.63 -18.45 -8.44
N ASP A 217 1.62 -17.80 -7.86
CA ASP A 217 0.20 -18.14 -7.99
C ASP A 217 -0.58 -16.86 -8.28
N PRO A 218 -0.66 -16.46 -9.56
CA PRO A 218 -1.14 -15.15 -9.94
C PRO A 218 -2.63 -14.97 -9.65
N LEU A 219 -2.99 -13.72 -9.37
CA LEU A 219 -4.38 -13.32 -9.19
C LEU A 219 -5.18 -13.61 -10.46
N CYS A 220 -6.43 -14.06 -10.31
CA CYS A 220 -7.30 -14.40 -11.44
C CYS A 220 -7.74 -13.16 -12.28
N VAL A 221 -7.58 -11.96 -11.72
CA VAL A 221 -7.78 -10.68 -12.40
C VAL A 221 -6.84 -9.64 -11.81
N HIS A 222 -6.34 -8.72 -12.64
CA HIS A 222 -5.44 -7.66 -12.15
C HIS A 222 -6.20 -6.63 -11.28
N PRO A 223 -5.66 -6.20 -10.11
CA PRO A 223 -6.34 -5.25 -9.24
C PRO A 223 -6.73 -3.92 -9.91
N ALA A 224 -5.92 -3.43 -10.86
CA ALA A 224 -6.22 -2.21 -11.59
C ALA A 224 -7.46 -2.34 -12.50
N GLU A 225 -7.70 -3.52 -13.08
CA GLU A 225 -8.91 -3.80 -13.86
C GLU A 225 -10.16 -3.72 -12.97
N VAL A 226 -10.10 -4.37 -11.81
CA VAL A 226 -11.19 -4.30 -10.83
C VAL A 226 -11.43 -2.85 -10.40
N LYS A 227 -10.34 -2.09 -10.17
CA LYS A 227 -10.44 -0.68 -9.79
C LYS A 227 -11.18 0.15 -10.83
N GLN A 228 -10.89 -0.01 -12.12
CA GLN A 228 -11.57 0.72 -13.19
C GLN A 228 -13.09 0.53 -13.12
N ARG A 229 -13.57 -0.72 -12.94
CA ARG A 229 -14.98 -1.03 -12.81
C ARG A 229 -15.61 -0.50 -11.52
N VAL A 230 -14.88 -0.59 -10.42
CA VAL A 230 -15.34 -0.07 -9.12
C VAL A 230 -15.43 1.46 -9.12
N ASP A 231 -14.50 2.16 -9.78
CA ASP A 231 -14.52 3.62 -9.94
C ASP A 231 -15.75 4.12 -10.73
N GLU A 232 -16.38 3.27 -11.55
CA GLU A 232 -17.60 3.59 -12.30
C GLU A 232 -18.87 3.59 -11.44
N LEU A 233 -18.86 2.95 -10.29
CA LEU A 233 -20.02 2.90 -9.38
C LEU A 233 -20.39 4.30 -8.88
N GLU A 234 -21.69 4.62 -8.96
CA GLU A 234 -22.20 5.92 -8.53
C GLU A 234 -21.88 6.22 -7.06
N SER A 235 -22.00 5.23 -6.17
CA SER A 235 -21.66 5.36 -4.75
C SER A 235 -20.19 5.70 -4.50
N VAL A 236 -19.29 5.25 -5.39
CA VAL A 236 -17.86 5.56 -5.35
C VAL A 236 -17.58 6.95 -5.90
N ARG A 237 -18.19 7.30 -7.04
CA ARG A 237 -18.08 8.61 -7.69
C ARG A 237 -18.57 9.75 -6.80
N GLN A 238 -19.64 9.52 -6.03
CA GLN A 238 -20.21 10.49 -5.09
C GLN A 238 -19.45 10.55 -3.75
N SER A 239 -18.49 9.69 -3.53
CA SER A 239 -17.71 9.70 -2.29
C SER A 239 -16.87 10.97 -2.18
N LEU A 240 -17.06 11.72 -1.09
CA LEU A 240 -16.22 12.89 -0.75
C LEU A 240 -14.88 12.52 -0.13
N ARG A 241 -14.60 11.23 0.06
CA ARG A 241 -13.34 10.76 0.64
C ARG A 241 -12.20 10.84 -0.40
N PRO A 242 -11.01 11.29 -0.01
CA PRO A 242 -9.87 11.32 -0.90
C PRO A 242 -9.49 9.88 -1.28
N SER A 243 -9.21 9.67 -2.58
CA SER A 243 -8.92 8.35 -3.15
C SER A 243 -9.94 7.31 -2.69
N PRO A 244 -11.18 7.34 -3.22
CA PRO A 244 -12.26 6.47 -2.76
C PRO A 244 -11.99 5.00 -3.00
N VAL A 245 -11.12 4.66 -3.95
CA VAL A 245 -10.61 3.31 -4.20
C VAL A 245 -9.10 3.32 -4.08
N VAL A 246 -8.58 2.49 -3.19
CA VAL A 246 -7.15 2.31 -2.91
C VAL A 246 -6.74 0.93 -3.37
N LEU A 247 -5.69 0.85 -4.19
CA LEU A 247 -5.10 -0.42 -4.62
C LEU A 247 -4.28 -1.07 -3.51
N HIS A 248 -4.33 -2.38 -3.49
CA HIS A 248 -3.44 -3.28 -2.78
C HIS A 248 -2.82 -4.27 -3.77
N LEU A 249 -1.78 -4.95 -3.37
CA LEU A 249 -1.12 -5.96 -4.21
C LEU A 249 -2.07 -7.08 -4.62
N ASP A 250 -2.99 -7.46 -3.74
CA ASP A 250 -3.93 -8.57 -3.91
C ASP A 250 -5.40 -8.13 -3.91
N GLY A 251 -5.67 -6.83 -4.12
CA GLY A 251 -7.04 -6.35 -4.13
C GLY A 251 -7.20 -4.85 -4.01
N LEU A 252 -8.26 -4.44 -3.30
CA LEU A 252 -8.68 -3.04 -3.18
C LEU A 252 -9.29 -2.75 -1.81
N ARG A 253 -9.10 -1.52 -1.33
CA ARG A 253 -9.96 -0.93 -0.30
C ARG A 253 -10.88 0.11 -0.93
N VAL A 254 -12.17 -0.09 -0.81
CA VAL A 254 -13.22 0.87 -1.26
C VAL A 254 -13.72 1.63 -0.04
N LYS A 255 -13.59 2.96 -0.04
CA LYS A 255 -13.98 3.82 1.09
C LYS A 255 -15.48 4.15 1.07
N VAL A 256 -16.28 3.10 0.88
CA VAL A 256 -17.74 3.09 0.98
C VAL A 256 -18.12 1.97 1.97
N PRO A 257 -19.10 2.18 2.87
CA PRO A 257 -19.51 1.17 3.83
C PRO A 257 -19.97 -0.12 3.16
N TYR A 258 -19.56 -1.26 3.72
CA TYR A 258 -19.85 -2.60 3.19
C TYR A 258 -21.33 -2.83 2.91
N ASP A 259 -22.19 -2.49 3.87
CA ASP A 259 -23.64 -2.70 3.73
C ASP A 259 -24.28 -1.87 2.61
N GLN A 260 -23.63 -0.79 2.19
CA GLN A 260 -24.12 0.09 1.12
C GLN A 260 -23.67 -0.35 -0.28
N CYS A 261 -22.55 -1.07 -0.39
CA CYS A 261 -21.96 -1.36 -1.69
C CYS A 261 -21.75 -2.86 -1.98
N LYS A 262 -21.90 -3.76 -1.01
CA LYS A 262 -21.55 -5.19 -1.16
C LYS A 262 -22.24 -5.87 -2.34
N ASP A 263 -23.54 -5.63 -2.53
CA ASP A 263 -24.31 -6.30 -3.58
C ASP A 263 -23.95 -5.71 -4.96
N MET A 264 -23.79 -4.39 -5.04
CA MET A 264 -23.32 -3.73 -6.26
C MET A 264 -21.92 -4.19 -6.65
N LEU A 265 -21.00 -4.31 -5.69
CA LEU A 265 -19.65 -4.80 -5.94
C LEU A 265 -19.65 -6.25 -6.43
N ARG A 266 -20.46 -7.13 -5.81
CA ARG A 266 -20.56 -8.53 -6.23
C ARG A 266 -21.07 -8.70 -7.65
N ASP A 267 -21.96 -7.82 -8.09
CA ASP A 267 -22.63 -7.90 -9.39
C ASP A 267 -21.83 -7.24 -10.54
N ILE A 268 -20.70 -6.58 -10.26
CA ILE A 268 -19.83 -6.04 -11.30
C ILE A 268 -19.39 -7.16 -12.25
N ASP A 269 -19.58 -6.94 -13.55
CA ASP A 269 -19.06 -7.85 -14.57
C ASP A 269 -17.56 -7.58 -14.84
N ILE A 270 -16.77 -8.64 -14.75
CA ILE A 270 -15.35 -8.68 -15.11
C ILE A 270 -15.16 -9.81 -16.15
N PHE A 271 -15.06 -9.45 -17.41
CA PHE A 271 -14.86 -10.38 -18.52
C PHE A 271 -15.90 -11.53 -18.56
N GLY A 272 -17.17 -11.24 -18.27
CA GLY A 272 -18.27 -12.21 -18.29
C GLY A 272 -18.42 -13.03 -17.00
N ARG A 273 -17.68 -12.72 -15.94
CA ARG A 273 -17.85 -13.29 -14.58
C ARG A 273 -18.17 -12.19 -13.58
N LYS A 274 -18.98 -12.51 -12.58
CA LYS A 274 -19.26 -11.57 -11.49
C LYS A 274 -18.02 -11.39 -10.59
N LEU A 275 -17.75 -10.15 -10.17
CA LEU A 275 -16.66 -9.85 -9.23
C LEU A 275 -16.78 -10.67 -7.94
N GLY A 276 -18.00 -10.90 -7.46
CA GLY A 276 -18.24 -11.76 -6.30
C GLY A 276 -17.74 -13.19 -6.44
N ASP A 277 -17.60 -13.71 -7.68
CA ASP A 277 -17.06 -15.05 -7.93
C ASP A 277 -15.52 -15.05 -7.96
N LEU A 278 -14.92 -13.92 -8.30
CA LEU A 278 -13.46 -13.73 -8.44
C LEU A 278 -12.78 -13.22 -7.16
N THR A 279 -13.57 -12.83 -6.15
CA THR A 279 -13.07 -12.12 -4.98
C THR A 279 -13.72 -12.55 -3.68
N THR A 280 -13.08 -12.19 -2.58
CA THR A 280 -13.71 -12.11 -1.25
C THR A 280 -13.98 -10.65 -0.93
N ILE A 281 -15.25 -10.33 -0.61
CA ILE A 281 -15.69 -8.96 -0.28
C ILE A 281 -16.17 -8.94 1.17
N ALA A 282 -15.52 -8.15 2.01
CA ALA A 282 -15.75 -8.08 3.45
C ALA A 282 -15.73 -6.65 3.97
N PRO A 283 -16.32 -6.36 5.14
CA PRO A 283 -16.14 -5.07 5.79
C PRO A 283 -14.67 -4.87 6.17
N SER A 284 -14.12 -3.69 5.90
CA SER A 284 -12.77 -3.31 6.34
C SER A 284 -12.79 -2.89 7.81
N ARG A 285 -11.71 -3.15 8.53
CA ARG A 285 -11.45 -2.61 9.87
C ARG A 285 -11.30 -1.09 9.86
N LEU A 286 -10.94 -0.51 8.72
CA LEU A 286 -11.05 0.94 8.53
C LEU A 286 -12.54 1.31 8.39
N GLY A 287 -13.10 1.88 9.44
CA GLY A 287 -14.53 2.19 9.54
C GLY A 287 -15.08 2.90 8.30
N GLY A 288 -16.23 2.42 7.81
CA GLY A 288 -16.89 2.92 6.62
C GLY A 288 -16.17 2.58 5.32
N SER A 289 -15.46 1.45 5.28
CA SER A 289 -14.77 0.95 4.10
C SER A 289 -15.04 -0.53 3.89
N THR A 290 -14.84 -0.99 2.66
CA THR A 290 -14.98 -2.37 2.21
C THR A 290 -13.67 -2.87 1.65
N MET A 291 -13.25 -4.07 2.04
CA MET A 291 -12.11 -4.77 1.46
C MET A 291 -12.56 -5.72 0.36
N ILE A 292 -11.83 -5.73 -0.73
CA ILE A 292 -11.93 -6.68 -1.83
C ILE A 292 -10.59 -7.37 -1.94
N ARG A 293 -10.56 -8.70 -1.73
CA ARG A 293 -9.37 -9.54 -1.94
C ARG A 293 -9.63 -10.42 -3.15
N ILE A 294 -8.75 -10.34 -4.14
CA ILE A 294 -8.84 -11.10 -5.39
C ILE A 294 -8.29 -12.50 -5.14
N LEU A 295 -9.02 -13.50 -5.63
CA LEU A 295 -8.58 -14.87 -5.53
C LEU A 295 -7.38 -15.13 -6.46
N THR A 296 -6.46 -15.98 -6.01
CA THR A 296 -5.44 -16.52 -6.89
C THR A 296 -6.05 -17.52 -7.86
N THR A 297 -5.32 -17.85 -8.93
CA THR A 297 -5.78 -18.84 -9.92
C THR A 297 -6.07 -20.21 -9.28
N ALA A 298 -5.23 -20.66 -8.34
CA ALA A 298 -5.45 -21.92 -7.63
C ALA A 298 -6.69 -21.88 -6.70
N GLN A 299 -6.88 -20.76 -6.00
CA GLN A 299 -8.07 -20.57 -5.14
C GLN A 299 -9.36 -20.54 -5.95
N LEU A 300 -9.34 -19.88 -7.13
CA LEU A 300 -10.50 -19.83 -8.02
C LEU A 300 -10.87 -21.22 -8.53
N GLN A 301 -9.89 -22.00 -8.99
CA GLN A 301 -10.12 -23.38 -9.43
C GLN A 301 -10.73 -24.25 -8.33
N THR A 302 -10.24 -24.12 -7.10
CA THR A 302 -10.78 -24.84 -5.94
C THR A 302 -12.24 -24.46 -5.67
N ARG A 303 -12.57 -23.18 -5.78
CA ARG A 303 -13.92 -22.65 -5.60
C ARG A 303 -14.89 -23.14 -6.68
N ASP A 304 -14.46 -23.11 -7.96
CA ASP A 304 -15.25 -23.58 -9.10
C ASP A 304 -15.55 -25.09 -8.98
N ASN A 305 -14.58 -25.89 -8.56
CA ASN A 305 -14.75 -27.33 -8.34
C ASN A 305 -15.74 -27.62 -7.19
N ALA A 306 -15.71 -26.85 -6.12
CA ALA A 306 -16.65 -27.00 -5.01
C ALA A 306 -18.10 -26.68 -5.42
N GLN A 307 -18.29 -25.67 -6.26
CA GLN A 307 -19.62 -25.28 -6.78
C GLN A 307 -20.17 -26.29 -7.80
N SER A 308 -19.30 -26.94 -8.57
CA SER A 308 -19.70 -27.96 -9.56
C SER A 308 -20.10 -29.30 -8.92
N SER A 309 -19.73 -29.50 -7.63
CA SER A 309 -19.98 -30.72 -6.86
C SER A 309 -21.20 -30.63 -5.94
N SER A 310 -21.84 -29.47 -5.88
CA SER A 310 -23.07 -29.18 -5.10
C SER A 310 -24.29 -29.00 -5.99
#